data_852aa48088bf1bc973fba21139c15b11
#
_entry.id   852aa48088bf1bc973fba21139c15b11
#
_cell.length_a   1.000
_cell.length_b   1.000
_cell.length_c   1.000
_cell.angle_alpha   90.00
_cell.angle_beta   90.00
_cell.angle_gamma   90.00
#
_symmetry.space_group_name_H-M   'P 1'
#
loop_
_entity.id
_entity.type
_entity.pdbx_description
1 polymer ?
#
loop_
_entity_poly.entity_id
_entity_poly.type
_entity_poly.pdbx_seq_one_letter_code
_entity_poly.pdbx_strand_id
1 'polypeptide(L)'
;MQINGIAHIQLSVTNLQVSRAFYKKLFDLFEMKVIFDDDTAFYGVGGRTGVALSPVDEAHKEDRFVQRRVGLHHLCFRLRAREDVDTLYTYLLEMGAKIIHAPENGPWAEGYYSVLFEDPDGIRLEANFVPGKGNLDPAVQLPKPVPQV
;
A
#
# COMPACT_ATOMS: atom_id res chain seq x y z
N MET A 1 -21.11 -17.54 -2.83
CA MET A 1 -20.38 -16.66 -3.77
C MET A 1 -18.97 -16.47 -3.20
N GLN A 2 -17.93 -16.58 -4.02
CA GLN A 2 -16.55 -16.35 -3.62
C GLN A 2 -16.01 -15.12 -4.36
N ILE A 3 -15.24 -14.27 -3.69
CA ILE A 3 -14.51 -13.17 -4.33
C ILE A 3 -13.19 -13.67 -4.91
N ASN A 4 -12.72 -13.01 -5.98
CA ASN A 4 -11.41 -13.28 -6.59
C ASN A 4 -10.38 -12.17 -6.23
N GLY A 5 -10.51 -11.58 -5.04
CA GLY A 5 -9.67 -10.49 -4.57
C GLY A 5 -10.31 -9.11 -4.68
N ILE A 6 -9.52 -8.07 -4.47
CA ILE A 6 -9.91 -6.66 -4.62
C ILE A 6 -9.60 -6.23 -6.05
N ALA A 7 -10.60 -5.73 -6.78
CA ALA A 7 -10.40 -5.28 -8.16
C ALA A 7 -9.55 -4.00 -8.22
N HIS A 8 -9.93 -2.99 -7.44
CA HIS A 8 -9.18 -1.74 -7.33
C HIS A 8 -9.46 -1.01 -6.01
N ILE A 9 -8.56 -0.11 -5.69
CA ILE A 9 -8.66 0.85 -4.60
C ILE A 9 -8.45 2.22 -5.22
N GLN A 10 -9.29 3.19 -4.86
CA GLN A 10 -9.14 4.57 -5.31
C GLN A 10 -8.88 5.47 -4.12
N LEU A 11 -7.82 6.26 -4.21
CA LEU A 11 -7.37 7.20 -3.21
C LEU A 11 -7.65 8.63 -3.71
N SER A 12 -8.22 9.45 -2.86
CA SER A 12 -8.32 10.89 -3.10
C SER A 12 -7.07 11.57 -2.56
N VAL A 13 -6.41 12.39 -3.38
CA VAL A 13 -5.14 13.03 -3.06
C VAL A 13 -5.23 14.56 -3.20
N THR A 14 -4.54 15.29 -2.32
CA THR A 14 -4.62 16.75 -2.32
C THR A 14 -3.93 17.38 -3.53
N ASN A 15 -2.87 16.75 -4.03
CA ASN A 15 -2.14 17.18 -5.22
C ASN A 15 -1.84 15.99 -6.14
N LEU A 16 -2.66 15.84 -7.20
CA LEU A 16 -2.54 14.71 -8.11
C LEU A 16 -1.16 14.66 -8.79
N GLN A 17 -0.54 15.78 -9.13
CA GLN A 17 0.77 15.80 -9.78
C GLN A 17 1.88 15.26 -8.86
N VAL A 18 1.87 15.66 -7.60
CA VAL A 18 2.85 15.21 -6.59
C VAL A 18 2.64 13.72 -6.30
N SER A 19 1.40 13.32 -6.06
CA SER A 19 1.07 11.91 -5.76
C SER A 19 1.32 11.01 -6.97
N ARG A 20 0.98 11.45 -8.19
CA ARG A 20 1.31 10.76 -9.44
C ARG A 20 2.82 10.46 -9.55
N ALA A 21 3.67 11.47 -9.29
CA ALA A 21 5.11 11.30 -9.37
C ALA A 21 5.64 10.26 -8.37
N PHE A 22 5.06 10.21 -7.18
CA PHE A 22 5.36 9.21 -6.16
C PHE A 22 4.89 7.82 -6.58
N TYR A 23 3.60 7.67 -6.90
CA TYR A 23 3.02 6.37 -7.23
C TYR A 23 3.55 5.80 -8.55
N LYS A 24 3.93 6.63 -9.52
CA LYS A 24 4.57 6.17 -10.75
C LYS A 24 5.87 5.44 -10.45
N LYS A 25 6.75 6.00 -9.62
CA LYS A 25 7.99 5.34 -9.20
C LYS A 25 7.70 4.02 -8.46
N LEU A 26 6.70 4.02 -7.58
CA LEU A 26 6.31 2.81 -6.84
C LEU A 26 5.75 1.74 -7.78
N PHE A 27 4.92 2.12 -8.76
CA PHE A 27 4.34 1.20 -9.73
C PHE A 27 5.39 0.64 -10.69
N ASP A 28 6.37 1.46 -11.10
CA ASP A 28 7.49 0.99 -11.91
C ASP A 28 8.28 -0.10 -11.17
N LEU A 29 8.55 0.10 -9.87
CA LEU A 29 9.21 -0.93 -9.05
C LEU A 29 8.36 -2.19 -8.87
N PHE A 30 7.04 -2.04 -8.73
CA PHE A 30 6.10 -3.16 -8.58
C PHE A 30 5.70 -3.83 -9.90
N GLU A 31 6.31 -3.41 -11.02
CA GLU A 31 5.95 -3.88 -12.38
C GLU A 31 4.44 -3.75 -12.67
N MET A 32 3.80 -2.74 -12.10
CA MET A 32 2.39 -2.44 -12.38
C MET A 32 2.26 -1.70 -13.70
N LYS A 33 1.29 -2.11 -14.50
CA LYS A 33 1.00 -1.44 -15.77
C LYS A 33 0.13 -0.22 -15.52
N VAL A 34 0.61 0.95 -15.92
CA VAL A 34 -0.22 2.17 -15.97
C VAL A 34 -1.24 2.05 -17.10
N ILE A 35 -2.51 2.17 -16.77
CA ILE A 35 -3.65 2.04 -17.67
C ILE A 35 -4.21 3.41 -18.05
N PHE A 36 -4.14 4.36 -17.12
CA PHE A 36 -4.69 5.69 -17.28
C PHE A 36 -3.76 6.72 -16.60
N ASP A 37 -3.46 7.81 -17.28
CA ASP A 37 -2.56 8.86 -16.80
C ASP A 37 -2.92 10.19 -17.46
N ASP A 38 -3.78 11.00 -16.81
CA ASP A 38 -4.13 12.33 -17.26
C ASP A 38 -4.31 13.30 -16.08
N ASP A 39 -4.86 14.49 -16.35
CA ASP A 39 -5.03 15.53 -15.32
C ASP A 39 -6.19 15.26 -14.36
N THR A 40 -7.01 14.27 -14.62
CA THR A 40 -8.17 13.92 -13.78
C THR A 40 -7.93 12.69 -12.92
N ALA A 41 -7.05 11.77 -13.35
CA ALA A 41 -6.75 10.56 -12.60
C ALA A 41 -5.42 9.91 -13.04
N PHE A 42 -4.90 9.07 -12.18
CA PHE A 42 -3.78 8.17 -12.45
C PHE A 42 -4.16 6.76 -11.99
N TYR A 43 -3.98 5.74 -12.83
CA TYR A 43 -4.41 4.38 -12.53
C TYR A 43 -3.42 3.34 -13.03
N GLY A 44 -2.98 2.46 -12.14
CA GLY A 44 -2.11 1.34 -12.46
C GLY A 44 -2.68 0.01 -11.95
N VAL A 45 -2.34 -1.08 -12.63
CA VAL A 45 -2.82 -2.44 -12.31
C VAL A 45 -1.65 -3.41 -12.26
N GLY A 46 -1.56 -4.18 -11.18
CA GLY A 46 -0.62 -5.28 -11.00
C GLY A 46 -1.14 -6.29 -9.98
N GLY A 47 -0.69 -7.55 -10.04
CA GLY A 47 -1.12 -8.56 -9.09
C GLY A 47 -2.65 -8.76 -8.99
N ARG A 48 -3.41 -8.46 -10.05
CA ARG A 48 -4.89 -8.45 -10.11
C ARG A 48 -5.57 -7.38 -9.27
N THR A 49 -4.84 -6.39 -8.80
CA THR A 49 -5.39 -5.25 -8.06
C THR A 49 -4.98 -3.96 -8.74
N GLY A 50 -5.91 -3.03 -8.88
CA GLY A 50 -5.62 -1.69 -9.36
C GLY A 50 -5.52 -0.69 -8.21
N VAL A 51 -4.68 0.32 -8.38
CA VAL A 51 -4.65 1.49 -7.51
C VAL A 51 -4.85 2.72 -8.37
N ALA A 52 -5.88 3.50 -8.04
CA ALA A 52 -6.23 4.73 -8.71
C ALA A 52 -6.04 5.93 -7.79
N LEU A 53 -5.67 7.05 -8.36
CA LEU A 53 -5.60 8.36 -7.69
C LEU A 53 -6.54 9.32 -8.40
N SER A 54 -7.24 10.13 -7.65
CA SER A 54 -7.99 11.29 -8.15
C SER A 54 -7.83 12.48 -7.21
N PRO A 55 -7.95 13.72 -7.71
CA PRO A 55 -7.86 14.87 -6.83
C PRO A 55 -9.06 14.93 -5.87
N VAL A 56 -8.83 15.48 -4.69
CA VAL A 56 -9.91 15.88 -3.77
C VAL A 56 -10.68 17.07 -4.33
N ASP A 57 -11.88 17.28 -3.81
CA ASP A 57 -12.61 18.53 -4.04
C ASP A 57 -11.88 19.73 -3.43
N GLU A 58 -12.18 20.93 -3.92
CA GLU A 58 -11.55 22.19 -3.46
C GLU A 58 -11.62 22.37 -1.94
N ALA A 59 -12.74 21.97 -1.34
CA ALA A 59 -12.97 22.06 0.10
C ALA A 59 -12.02 21.21 0.95
N HIS A 60 -11.33 20.23 0.35
CA HIS A 60 -10.49 19.25 1.02
C HIS A 60 -9.00 19.34 0.67
N LYS A 61 -8.58 20.38 -0.08
CA LYS A 61 -7.20 20.54 -0.52
C LYS A 61 -6.18 20.70 0.61
N GLU A 62 -6.62 21.23 1.75
CA GLU A 62 -5.78 21.41 2.93
C GLU A 62 -5.87 20.24 3.93
N ASP A 63 -6.71 19.25 3.64
CA ASP A 63 -6.84 18.07 4.49
C ASP A 63 -5.55 17.24 4.48
N ARG A 64 -5.37 16.47 5.55
CA ARG A 64 -4.31 15.47 5.66
C ARG A 64 -4.91 14.16 6.12
N PHE A 65 -4.30 13.08 5.66
CA PHE A 65 -4.71 11.76 6.07
C PHE A 65 -4.57 11.58 7.59
N VAL A 66 -5.60 10.99 8.19
CA VAL A 66 -5.61 10.63 9.62
C VAL A 66 -6.01 9.16 9.74
N GLN A 67 -5.04 8.31 10.02
CA GLN A 67 -5.15 6.85 10.04
C GLN A 67 -6.34 6.31 10.87
N ARG A 68 -6.70 6.97 11.97
CA ARG A 68 -7.73 6.48 12.89
C ARG A 68 -9.10 7.16 12.68
N ARG A 69 -9.29 7.87 11.59
CA ARG A 69 -10.63 8.32 11.16
C ARG A 69 -11.37 7.19 10.45
N VAL A 70 -12.71 7.29 10.43
CA VAL A 70 -13.53 6.36 9.65
C VAL A 70 -13.10 6.38 8.18
N GLY A 71 -12.76 5.21 7.65
CA GLY A 71 -12.28 5.05 6.28
C GLY A 71 -11.08 4.12 6.19
N LEU A 72 -10.08 4.49 5.41
CA LEU A 72 -8.86 3.73 5.22
C LEU A 72 -7.96 3.85 6.46
N HIS A 73 -7.52 2.73 7.01
CA HIS A 73 -6.46 2.70 8.03
C HIS A 73 -5.07 2.69 7.38
N HIS A 74 -4.85 1.78 6.43
CA HIS A 74 -3.67 1.69 5.57
C HIS A 74 -3.99 0.79 4.36
N LEU A 75 -3.15 0.85 3.35
CA LEU A 75 -3.16 -0.03 2.20
C LEU A 75 -1.91 -0.90 2.24
N CYS A 76 -2.06 -2.23 2.15
CA CYS A 76 -0.95 -3.16 2.17
C CYS A 76 -0.80 -3.87 0.82
N PHE A 77 0.40 -3.76 0.21
CA PHE A 77 0.80 -4.50 -0.97
C PHE A 77 1.44 -5.83 -0.53
N ARG A 78 1.05 -6.93 -1.19
CA ARG A 78 1.67 -8.23 -0.95
C ARG A 78 2.81 -8.45 -1.93
N LEU A 79 4.02 -8.61 -1.42
CA LEU A 79 5.22 -8.93 -2.17
C LEU A 79 5.42 -10.44 -2.29
N ARG A 80 6.22 -10.87 -3.25
CA ARG A 80 6.44 -12.29 -3.57
C ARG A 80 7.55 -12.94 -2.74
N ALA A 81 8.55 -12.15 -2.36
CA ALA A 81 9.69 -12.61 -1.59
C ALA A 81 9.96 -11.69 -0.39
N ARG A 82 10.63 -12.22 0.63
CA ARG A 82 11.05 -11.45 1.80
C ARG A 82 12.03 -10.35 1.42
N GLU A 83 12.93 -10.68 0.52
CA GLU A 83 13.98 -9.79 0.01
C GLU A 83 13.42 -8.61 -0.78
N ASP A 84 12.21 -8.75 -1.34
CA ASP A 84 11.52 -7.66 -2.02
C ASP A 84 11.15 -6.53 -1.04
N VAL A 85 10.89 -6.86 0.24
CA VAL A 85 10.60 -5.86 1.29
C VAL A 85 11.84 -5.01 1.55
N ASP A 86 13.02 -5.63 1.65
CA ASP A 86 14.29 -4.92 1.88
C ASP A 86 14.69 -4.07 0.65
N THR A 87 14.45 -4.60 -0.55
CA THR A 87 14.67 -3.88 -1.81
C THR A 87 13.76 -2.64 -1.89
N LEU A 88 12.47 -2.81 -1.58
CA LEU A 88 11.53 -1.69 -1.53
C LEU A 88 11.95 -0.65 -0.50
N TYR A 89 12.37 -1.07 0.69
CA TYR A 89 12.84 -0.15 1.72
C TYR A 89 13.99 0.73 1.25
N THR A 90 14.98 0.12 0.61
CA THR A 90 16.12 0.85 0.03
C THR A 90 15.64 1.87 -1.00
N TYR A 91 14.75 1.46 -1.88
CA TYR A 91 14.18 2.33 -2.92
C TYR A 91 13.35 3.48 -2.33
N LEU A 92 12.57 3.22 -1.27
CA LEU A 92 11.81 4.26 -0.55
C LEU A 92 12.73 5.32 0.08
N LEU A 93 13.87 4.91 0.63
CA LEU A 93 14.87 5.85 1.15
C LEU A 93 15.43 6.74 0.03
N GLU A 94 15.75 6.16 -1.14
CA GLU A 94 16.22 6.90 -2.32
C GLU A 94 15.15 7.86 -2.86
N MET A 95 13.87 7.48 -2.79
CA MET A 95 12.75 8.34 -3.14
C MET A 95 12.54 9.50 -2.17
N GLY A 96 13.13 9.46 -0.97
CA GLY A 96 12.84 10.37 0.12
C GLY A 96 11.46 10.17 0.75
N ALA A 97 10.91 8.95 0.65
CA ALA A 97 9.63 8.63 1.26
C ALA A 97 9.72 8.64 2.79
N LYS A 98 8.64 9.05 3.46
CA LYS A 98 8.60 9.02 4.92
C LYS A 98 8.39 7.59 5.42
N ILE A 99 9.40 7.03 6.05
CA ILE A 99 9.36 5.70 6.66
C ILE A 99 8.75 5.79 8.06
N ILE A 100 7.80 4.91 8.34
CA ILE A 100 7.16 4.79 9.66
C ILE A 100 7.83 3.70 10.48
N HIS A 101 8.03 2.52 9.88
CA HIS A 101 8.97 1.54 10.41
C HIS A 101 9.76 0.88 9.27
N ALA A 102 11.02 0.60 9.55
CA ALA A 102 11.88 -0.18 8.67
C ALA A 102 11.38 -1.64 8.60
N PRO A 103 11.91 -2.46 7.66
CA PRO A 103 11.55 -3.86 7.58
C PRO A 103 11.67 -4.60 8.92
N GLU A 104 10.57 -5.20 9.37
CA GLU A 104 10.50 -5.95 10.63
C GLU A 104 9.51 -7.11 10.57
N ASN A 105 9.65 -8.06 11.49
CA ASN A 105 8.69 -9.15 11.63
C ASN A 105 7.45 -8.66 12.37
N GLY A 106 6.27 -9.03 11.86
CA GLY A 106 4.98 -8.71 12.48
C GLY A 106 4.29 -9.94 13.08
N PRO A 107 3.36 -9.76 14.01
CA PRO A 107 2.67 -10.86 14.71
C PRO A 107 1.45 -11.40 13.96
N TRP A 108 1.11 -10.88 12.77
CA TRP A 108 -0.17 -11.15 12.08
C TRP A 108 -0.23 -12.49 11.36
N ALA A 109 0.94 -13.08 11.04
CA ALA A 109 1.09 -14.43 10.50
C ALA A 109 2.50 -14.92 10.78
N GLU A 110 2.69 -16.25 10.72
CA GLU A 110 4.04 -16.82 10.79
C GLU A 110 4.88 -16.35 9.60
N GLY A 111 6.07 -15.82 9.87
CA GLY A 111 6.97 -15.28 8.85
C GLY A 111 6.51 -13.97 8.21
N TYR A 112 5.51 -13.30 8.80
CA TYR A 112 5.12 -11.96 8.37
C TYR A 112 6.29 -10.98 8.48
N TYR A 113 6.57 -10.26 7.39
CA TYR A 113 7.66 -9.30 7.32
C TYR A 113 7.21 -8.11 6.48
N SER A 114 7.34 -6.89 7.00
CA SER A 114 6.82 -5.72 6.31
C SER A 114 7.62 -4.45 6.56
N VAL A 115 7.40 -3.49 5.68
CA VAL A 115 7.81 -2.08 5.80
C VAL A 115 6.56 -1.20 5.75
N LEU A 116 6.51 -0.15 6.60
CA LEU A 116 5.42 0.82 6.62
C LEU A 116 5.96 2.22 6.32
N PHE A 117 5.29 2.91 5.40
CA PHE A 117 5.69 4.23 4.91
C PHE A 117 4.47 5.10 4.60
N GLU A 118 4.68 6.34 4.24
CA GLU A 118 3.63 7.28 3.85
C GLU A 118 3.79 7.74 2.41
N ASP A 119 2.65 7.99 1.77
CA ASP A 119 2.59 8.75 0.54
C ASP A 119 2.67 10.27 0.81
N PRO A 120 2.65 11.14 -0.22
CA PRO A 120 2.73 12.59 -0.05
C PRO A 120 1.61 13.21 0.82
N ASP A 121 0.43 12.60 0.89
CA ASP A 121 -0.68 13.06 1.72
C ASP A 121 -0.66 12.46 3.13
N GLY A 122 0.32 11.61 3.43
CA GLY A 122 0.42 10.87 4.69
C GLY A 122 -0.42 9.60 4.73
N ILE A 123 -1.00 9.17 3.59
CA ILE A 123 -1.71 7.90 3.52
C ILE A 123 -0.74 6.78 3.83
N ARG A 124 -1.10 5.94 4.80
CA ARG A 124 -0.28 4.82 5.23
C ARG A 124 -0.27 3.71 4.18
N LEU A 125 0.93 3.38 3.75
CA LEU A 125 1.20 2.29 2.81
C LEU A 125 2.10 1.26 3.49
N GLU A 126 1.72 0.02 3.40
CA GLU A 126 2.49 -1.12 3.87
C GLU A 126 2.85 -2.00 2.67
N ALA A 127 4.00 -2.64 2.74
CA ALA A 127 4.30 -3.75 1.85
C ALA A 127 4.78 -4.92 2.68
N ASN A 128 4.17 -6.10 2.47
CA ASN A 128 4.46 -7.28 3.26
C ASN A 128 4.81 -8.49 2.42
N PHE A 129 5.53 -9.40 3.06
CA PHE A 129 5.70 -10.78 2.65
C PHE A 129 5.13 -11.71 3.72
N VAL A 130 4.40 -12.74 3.28
CA VAL A 130 3.95 -13.85 4.13
C VAL A 130 4.20 -15.14 3.39
N PRO A 131 4.96 -16.10 3.95
CA PRO A 131 5.28 -17.35 3.28
C PRO A 131 4.04 -18.24 3.05
N GLY A 132 4.11 -19.08 2.02
CA GLY A 132 3.07 -20.06 1.72
C GLY A 132 1.71 -19.44 1.40
N LYS A 133 0.66 -19.97 2.02
CA LYS A 133 -0.72 -19.49 1.90
C LYS A 133 -1.09 -18.46 2.98
N GLY A 134 -0.18 -18.19 3.92
CA GLY A 134 -0.45 -17.32 5.06
C GLY A 134 -1.73 -17.74 5.79
N ASN A 135 -2.55 -16.79 6.18
CA ASN A 135 -3.81 -17.05 6.88
C ASN A 135 -4.88 -17.82 6.06
N LEU A 136 -4.63 -18.08 4.78
CA LEU A 136 -5.48 -18.94 3.94
C LEU A 136 -5.10 -20.43 4.02
N ASP A 137 -4.03 -20.78 4.75
CA ASP A 137 -3.68 -22.18 4.99
C ASP A 137 -4.67 -22.80 5.98
N PRO A 138 -5.32 -23.91 5.64
CA PRO A 138 -6.26 -24.58 6.54
C PRO A 138 -5.66 -25.04 7.88
N ALA A 139 -4.34 -25.22 7.93
CA ALA A 139 -3.63 -25.64 9.15
C ALA A 139 -3.36 -24.46 10.11
N VAL A 140 -3.51 -23.21 9.65
CA VAL A 140 -3.27 -22.03 10.47
C VAL A 140 -4.40 -21.86 11.48
N GLN A 141 -4.08 -21.95 12.77
CA GLN A 141 -4.96 -21.49 13.83
C GLN A 141 -4.91 -19.95 13.85
N LEU A 142 -6.06 -19.31 13.77
CA LEU A 142 -6.13 -17.84 13.83
C LEU A 142 -5.43 -17.36 15.11
N PRO A 143 -4.52 -16.40 15.01
CA PRO A 143 -3.85 -15.85 16.19
C PRO A 143 -4.88 -15.19 17.11
N LYS A 144 -4.54 -15.10 18.39
CA LYS A 144 -5.30 -14.28 19.33
C LYS A 144 -5.41 -12.85 18.78
N PRO A 145 -6.47 -12.11 19.13
CA PRO A 145 -6.62 -10.72 18.65
C PRO A 145 -5.33 -9.94 18.83
N VAL A 146 -4.81 -9.40 17.75
CA VAL A 146 -3.61 -8.57 17.77
C VAL A 146 -3.98 -7.23 18.40
N PRO A 147 -3.20 -6.69 19.35
CA PRO A 147 -3.41 -5.35 19.84
C PRO A 147 -3.41 -4.37 18.66
N GLN A 148 -4.41 -3.51 18.61
CA GLN A 148 -4.42 -2.46 17.57
C GLN A 148 -3.26 -1.50 17.82
N VAL A 149 -2.41 -1.37 16.83
CA VAL A 149 -1.27 -0.42 16.80
C VAL A 149 -1.79 0.96 16.43
#